data_08f0f120c118885d0c83fddf2e8a52f0
#
_entry.id   08f0f120c118885d0c83fddf2e8a52f0
#
_cell.length_a   1.000
_cell.length_b   1.000
_cell.length_c   1.000
_cell.angle_alpha   90.00
_cell.angle_beta   90.00
_cell.angle_gamma   90.00
#
_symmetry.space_group_name_H-M   'P 1'
#
loop_
_entity.id
_entity.type
_entity.pdbx_description
1 polymer ?
#
loop_
_entity_poly.entity_id
_entity_poly.type
_entity_poly.pdbx_seq_one_letter_code
_entity_poly.pdbx_strand_id
1 'polypeptide(L)'
;MAITYTWKVTSLKVKDVSDTKPSAVVQTYWQKIGKDEHGNEGTFSGATPFTLDPNDNSGPFIPFADLTEEDVLSWIKTVVVGSYEEHVNGKIQEQIDQKVNPVTEQSLPWAPPEAN
;
A
#
# COMPACT_ATOMS: atom_id res chain seq x y z
N MET A 1 -8.97 -19.63 0.63
CA MET A 1 -8.65 -18.95 1.90
C MET A 1 -9.13 -17.52 1.85
N ALA A 2 -9.84 -17.10 2.88
CA ALA A 2 -10.31 -15.73 2.96
C ALA A 2 -9.20 -14.83 3.51
N ILE A 3 -8.92 -13.76 2.81
CA ILE A 3 -7.94 -12.77 3.24
C ILE A 3 -8.69 -11.48 3.56
N THR A 4 -8.43 -10.94 4.73
CA THR A 4 -8.97 -9.66 5.14
C THR A 4 -7.93 -8.59 4.88
N TYR A 5 -8.32 -7.53 4.19
CA TYR A 5 -7.42 -6.44 3.84
C TYR A 5 -7.70 -5.22 4.70
N THR A 6 -6.64 -4.59 5.16
CA THR A 6 -6.72 -3.28 5.83
C THR A 6 -5.75 -2.33 5.15
N TRP A 7 -6.07 -1.05 5.20
CA TRP A 7 -5.28 0.00 4.58
C TRP A 7 -4.80 0.96 5.65
N LYS A 8 -3.63 1.52 5.44
CA LYS A 8 -3.04 2.47 6.37
C LYS A 8 -2.26 3.51 5.60
N VAL A 9 -2.40 4.78 5.98
CA VAL A 9 -1.55 5.86 5.48
C VAL A 9 -0.35 5.97 6.41
N THR A 10 0.85 5.93 5.84
CA THR A 10 2.08 5.98 6.62
C THR A 10 2.74 7.34 6.59
N SER A 11 2.55 8.11 5.52
CA SER A 11 3.14 9.45 5.40
C SER A 11 2.43 10.25 4.31
N LEU A 12 2.48 11.55 4.44
CA LEU A 12 1.95 12.49 3.44
C LEU A 12 3.00 13.56 3.18
N LYS A 13 3.04 14.02 1.92
CA LYS A 13 3.79 15.22 1.56
C LYS A 13 2.82 16.27 1.07
N VAL A 14 3.03 17.50 1.46
CA VAL A 14 2.15 18.61 1.13
C VAL A 14 2.93 19.73 0.44
N LYS A 15 2.20 20.55 -0.29
CA LYS A 15 2.74 21.72 -0.96
C LYS A 15 1.67 22.79 -1.02
N ASP A 16 2.06 24.04 -0.94
CA ASP A 16 1.16 25.16 -1.18
C ASP A 16 0.97 25.30 -2.68
N VAL A 17 -0.21 24.92 -3.17
CA VAL A 17 -0.51 24.99 -4.61
C VAL A 17 -0.97 26.38 -5.00
N SER A 18 -1.71 27.04 -4.10
CA SER A 18 -2.16 28.43 -4.28
C SER A 18 -2.51 29.01 -2.90
N ASP A 19 -2.81 30.30 -2.85
CA ASP A 19 -3.23 30.96 -1.61
C ASP A 19 -4.51 30.35 -1.04
N THR A 20 -5.36 29.77 -1.90
CA THR A 20 -6.60 29.13 -1.50
C THR A 20 -6.43 27.63 -1.23
N LYS A 21 -5.28 27.06 -1.56
CA LYS A 21 -5.01 25.63 -1.36
C LYS A 21 -3.65 25.44 -0.69
N PRO A 22 -3.47 25.95 0.55
CA PRO A 22 -2.25 25.75 1.30
C PRO A 22 -2.15 24.31 1.81
N SER A 23 -0.95 23.79 1.92
CA SER A 23 -0.68 22.44 2.43
C SER A 23 -1.52 21.37 1.74
N ALA A 24 -1.62 21.47 0.41
CA ALA A 24 -2.33 20.47 -0.37
C ALA A 24 -1.50 19.18 -0.46
N VAL A 25 -2.15 18.05 -0.28
CA VAL A 25 -1.49 16.76 -0.36
C VAL A 25 -1.09 16.49 -1.81
N VAL A 26 0.20 16.32 -2.06
CA VAL A 26 0.75 16.03 -3.38
C VAL A 26 1.38 14.65 -3.47
N GLN A 27 1.62 14.00 -2.35
CA GLN A 27 2.17 12.65 -2.33
C GLN A 27 1.65 11.91 -1.10
N THR A 28 1.27 10.66 -1.31
CA THR A 28 0.83 9.78 -0.22
C THR A 28 1.72 8.55 -0.19
N TYR A 29 1.97 8.06 1.01
CA TYR A 29 2.61 6.76 1.25
C TYR A 29 1.63 5.93 2.06
N TRP A 30 1.41 4.70 1.63
CA TRP A 30 0.37 3.86 2.21
C TRP A 30 0.81 2.41 2.25
N GLN A 31 0.11 1.64 3.05
CA GLN A 31 0.27 0.18 3.11
C GLN A 31 -1.09 -0.48 3.00
N LYS A 32 -1.11 -1.60 2.31
CA LYS A 32 -2.25 -2.51 2.31
C LYS A 32 -1.79 -3.80 2.95
N ILE A 33 -2.48 -4.22 3.99
CA ILE A 33 -2.12 -5.40 4.79
C ILE A 33 -3.20 -6.45 4.57
N GLY A 34 -2.79 -7.65 4.15
CA GLY A 34 -3.69 -8.79 4.05
C GLY A 34 -3.37 -9.79 5.15
N LYS A 35 -4.40 -10.37 5.73
CA LYS A 35 -4.27 -11.36 6.80
C LYS A 35 -5.19 -12.52 6.50
N ASP A 36 -4.66 -13.74 6.56
CA ASP A 36 -5.44 -14.94 6.35
C ASP A 36 -6.12 -15.42 7.64
N GLU A 37 -6.83 -16.53 7.56
CA GLU A 37 -7.54 -17.10 8.70
C GLU A 37 -6.63 -17.57 9.83
N HIS A 38 -5.37 -17.83 9.52
CA HIS A 38 -4.40 -18.36 10.48
C HIS A 38 -3.48 -17.28 11.03
N GLY A 39 -3.72 -16.01 10.67
CA GLY A 39 -2.93 -14.89 11.17
C GLY A 39 -1.67 -14.61 10.36
N ASN A 40 -1.49 -15.25 9.21
CA ASN A 40 -0.38 -14.92 8.31
C ASN A 40 -0.66 -13.61 7.59
N GLU A 41 0.30 -12.71 7.60
CA GLU A 41 0.15 -11.39 7.01
C GLU A 41 1.11 -11.14 5.87
N GLY A 42 0.64 -10.40 4.87
CA GLY A 42 1.48 -9.83 3.85
C GLY A 42 1.18 -8.33 3.76
N THR A 43 2.17 -7.55 3.38
CA THR A 43 2.04 -6.10 3.31
C THR A 43 2.62 -5.58 1.99
N PHE A 44 1.85 -4.73 1.33
CA PHE A 44 2.32 -3.99 0.17
C PHE A 44 2.42 -2.52 0.55
N SER A 45 3.60 -1.93 0.33
CA SER A 45 3.83 -0.51 0.56
C SER A 45 3.81 0.22 -0.77
N GLY A 46 2.98 1.23 -0.89
CA GLY A 46 2.83 1.98 -2.11
C GLY A 46 2.99 3.48 -1.89
N ALA A 47 3.08 4.19 -3.00
CA ALA A 47 3.13 5.65 -3.01
C ALA A 47 2.27 6.13 -4.16
N THR A 48 1.41 7.10 -3.90
CA THR A 48 0.51 7.65 -4.90
C THR A 48 0.61 9.16 -4.91
N PRO A 49 1.08 9.76 -6.01
CA PRO A 49 1.13 11.20 -6.13
C PRO A 49 -0.23 11.75 -6.52
N PHE A 50 -0.50 12.97 -6.10
CA PHE A 50 -1.68 13.71 -6.52
C PHE A 50 -1.24 15.06 -7.08
N THR A 51 -1.74 15.40 -8.26
CA THR A 51 -1.47 16.69 -8.87
C THR A 51 -2.70 17.56 -8.71
N LEU A 52 -2.51 18.72 -8.08
CA LEU A 52 -3.58 19.70 -7.94
C LEU A 52 -3.29 20.86 -8.87
N ASP A 53 -4.23 21.14 -9.75
CA ASP A 53 -4.17 22.31 -10.61
C ASP A 53 -4.69 23.51 -9.80
N PRO A 54 -3.91 24.60 -9.64
CA PRO A 54 -4.38 25.77 -8.92
C PRO A 54 -5.66 26.37 -9.50
N ASN A 55 -5.93 26.11 -10.77
CA ASN A 55 -7.11 26.62 -11.46
C ASN A 55 -8.29 25.65 -11.43
N ASP A 56 -8.09 24.47 -10.88
CA ASP A 56 -9.15 23.46 -10.83
C ASP A 56 -10.08 23.70 -9.65
N ASN A 57 -11.34 23.98 -9.94
CA ASN A 57 -12.37 24.20 -8.94
C ASN A 57 -13.37 23.05 -8.90
N SER A 58 -13.03 21.90 -9.46
CA SER A 58 -13.94 20.77 -9.65
C SER A 58 -14.07 19.90 -8.40
N GLY A 59 -14.18 20.43 -7.27
CA GLY A 59 -14.42 19.66 -6.05
C GLY A 59 -13.97 20.42 -4.82
N PRO A 60 -14.46 20.03 -3.67
CA PRO A 60 -14.09 20.72 -2.45
C PRO A 60 -12.62 20.42 -2.11
N PHE A 61 -11.90 21.46 -1.76
CA PHE A 61 -10.58 21.34 -1.17
C PHE A 61 -10.75 21.15 0.34
N ILE A 62 -10.16 20.09 0.89
CA ILE A 62 -10.20 19.85 2.33
C ILE A 62 -8.90 20.40 2.93
N PRO A 63 -8.98 21.39 3.86
CA PRO A 63 -7.79 21.88 4.53
C PRO A 63 -7.05 20.75 5.25
N PHE A 64 -5.73 20.81 5.27
CA PHE A 64 -4.90 19.74 5.82
C PHE A 64 -5.30 19.38 7.26
N ALA A 65 -5.62 20.40 8.08
CA ALA A 65 -6.01 20.17 9.46
C ALA A 65 -7.33 19.40 9.61
N ASP A 66 -8.16 19.40 8.57
CA ASP A 66 -9.46 18.73 8.59
C ASP A 66 -9.42 17.35 7.90
N LEU A 67 -8.28 16.97 7.33
CA LEU A 67 -8.14 15.69 6.67
C LEU A 67 -8.17 14.54 7.67
N THR A 68 -8.86 13.47 7.27
CA THR A 68 -8.85 12.21 8.01
C THR A 68 -8.13 11.15 7.19
N GLU A 69 -7.70 10.09 7.85
CA GLU A 69 -7.11 8.95 7.13
C GLU A 69 -8.08 8.37 6.12
N GLU A 70 -9.37 8.32 6.45
CA GLU A 70 -10.40 7.82 5.54
C GLU A 70 -10.50 8.64 4.26
N ASP A 71 -10.38 9.96 4.36
CA ASP A 71 -10.38 10.83 3.18
C ASP A 71 -9.25 10.47 2.23
N VAL A 72 -8.04 10.34 2.78
CA VAL A 72 -6.85 10.02 1.99
C VAL A 72 -6.95 8.61 1.41
N LEU A 73 -7.41 7.65 2.21
CA LEU A 73 -7.58 6.27 1.73
C LEU A 73 -8.61 6.18 0.62
N SER A 74 -9.69 6.98 0.67
CA SER A 74 -10.67 6.98 -0.40
C SER A 74 -10.06 7.44 -1.72
N TRP A 75 -9.16 8.42 -1.68
CA TRP A 75 -8.44 8.88 -2.87
C TRP A 75 -7.51 7.79 -3.40
N ILE A 76 -6.75 7.14 -2.52
CA ILE A 76 -5.83 6.07 -2.89
C ILE A 76 -6.60 4.91 -3.53
N LYS A 77 -7.71 4.52 -2.95
CA LYS A 77 -8.52 3.41 -3.45
C LYS A 77 -9.12 3.67 -4.83
N THR A 78 -9.32 4.95 -5.20
CA THR A 78 -9.79 5.26 -6.55
C THR A 78 -8.70 5.07 -7.61
N VAL A 79 -7.44 5.10 -7.21
CA VAL A 79 -6.28 4.91 -8.09
C VAL A 79 -5.85 3.45 -8.14
N VAL A 80 -5.93 2.75 -7.02
CA VAL A 80 -5.49 1.36 -6.90
C VAL A 80 -6.64 0.45 -7.33
N VAL A 81 -6.84 0.35 -8.63
CA VAL A 81 -7.94 -0.43 -9.24
C VAL A 81 -7.39 -1.23 -10.41
N GLY A 82 -8.17 -2.21 -10.86
CA GLY A 82 -7.84 -3.02 -12.02
C GLY A 82 -6.54 -3.78 -11.87
N SER A 83 -5.67 -3.71 -12.88
CA SER A 83 -4.41 -4.45 -12.88
C SER A 83 -3.46 -4.01 -11.76
N TYR A 84 -3.52 -2.76 -11.33
CA TYR A 84 -2.72 -2.30 -10.21
C TYR A 84 -3.18 -2.98 -8.91
N GLU A 85 -4.48 -3.03 -8.68
CA GLU A 85 -5.03 -3.72 -7.50
C GLU A 85 -4.66 -5.21 -7.53
N GLU A 86 -4.75 -5.85 -8.68
CA GLU A 86 -4.36 -7.24 -8.84
C GLU A 86 -2.88 -7.45 -8.49
N HIS A 87 -2.02 -6.53 -8.91
CA HIS A 87 -0.60 -6.58 -8.60
C HIS A 87 -0.37 -6.46 -7.09
N VAL A 88 -1.03 -5.51 -6.44
CA VAL A 88 -0.91 -5.28 -4.99
C VAL A 88 -1.35 -6.52 -4.23
N ASN A 89 -2.53 -7.04 -4.57
CA ASN A 89 -3.07 -8.23 -3.91
C ASN A 89 -2.21 -9.46 -4.16
N GLY A 90 -1.66 -9.58 -5.38
CA GLY A 90 -0.75 -10.66 -5.72
C GLY A 90 0.52 -10.67 -4.89
N LYS A 91 1.09 -9.49 -4.64
CA LYS A 91 2.29 -9.37 -3.80
C LYS A 91 2.00 -9.73 -2.34
N ILE A 92 0.84 -9.33 -1.85
CA ILE A 92 0.40 -9.69 -0.50
C ILE A 92 0.20 -11.21 -0.41
N GLN A 93 -0.46 -11.80 -1.41
CA GLN A 93 -0.70 -13.24 -1.45
C GLN A 93 0.61 -14.03 -1.48
N GLU A 94 1.60 -13.57 -2.26
CA GLU A 94 2.92 -14.20 -2.30
C GLU A 94 3.57 -14.25 -0.92
N GLN A 95 3.48 -13.16 -0.15
CA GLN A 95 4.05 -13.11 1.19
C GLN A 95 3.35 -14.06 2.13
N ILE A 96 2.03 -14.15 2.04
CA ILE A 96 1.25 -15.07 2.86
C ILE A 96 1.60 -16.51 2.50
N ASP A 97 1.68 -16.82 1.20
CA ASP A 97 2.02 -18.16 0.72
C ASP A 97 3.40 -18.59 1.20
N GLN A 98 4.37 -17.67 1.25
CA GLN A 98 5.70 -17.96 1.74
C GLN A 98 5.71 -18.24 3.25
N LYS A 99 4.78 -17.68 3.99
CA LYS A 99 4.65 -17.97 5.42
C LYS A 99 3.98 -19.33 5.67
N VAL A 100 3.05 -19.68 4.79
CA VAL A 100 2.37 -21.00 4.87
C VAL A 100 3.29 -22.10 4.34
N ASN A 101 3.95 -21.85 3.21
CA ASN A 101 4.86 -22.80 2.56
C ASN A 101 6.17 -22.09 2.23
N PRO A 102 7.04 -21.88 3.22
CA PRO A 102 8.26 -21.11 2.99
C PRO A 102 9.19 -21.81 2.00
N VAL A 103 9.83 -20.99 1.18
CA VAL A 103 10.93 -21.43 0.36
C VAL A 103 12.15 -21.61 1.25
N THR A 104 12.70 -22.81 1.26
CA THR A 104 13.85 -23.11 2.10
C THR A 104 15.01 -23.61 1.25
N GLU A 105 16.21 -23.37 1.74
CA GLU A 105 17.40 -23.92 1.11
C GLU A 105 17.60 -25.35 1.61
N GLN A 106 17.78 -26.27 0.69
CA GLN A 106 17.96 -27.67 1.00
C GLN A 106 19.35 -28.12 0.60
N SER A 107 19.91 -29.05 1.34
CA SER A 107 21.13 -29.72 0.95
C SER A 107 20.90 -30.47 -0.35
N LEU A 108 21.88 -30.41 -1.25
CA LEU A 108 21.77 -31.13 -2.52
C LEU A 108 21.85 -32.63 -2.25
N PRO A 109 20.91 -33.44 -2.79
CA PRO A 109 20.89 -34.88 -2.51
C PRO A 109 22.16 -35.62 -2.94
N TRP A 110 22.85 -35.07 -3.94
CA TRP A 110 24.07 -35.66 -4.47
C TRP A 110 25.34 -35.07 -3.85
N ALA A 111 25.21 -34.10 -2.96
CA ALA A 111 26.39 -33.49 -2.32
C ALA A 111 26.93 -34.42 -1.24
N PRO A 112 28.26 -34.47 -1.06
CA PRO A 112 28.81 -35.27 0.02
C PRO A 112 28.39 -34.72 1.38
N PRO A 113 28.20 -35.60 2.38
CA PRO A 113 27.85 -35.13 3.73
C PRO A 113 28.96 -34.22 4.24
N GLU A 114 28.57 -33.16 4.95
CA GLU A 114 29.54 -32.29 5.55
C GLU A 114 30.25 -33.00 6.69
N ALA A 115 31.58 -32.88 6.65
CA ALA A 115 32.39 -33.38 7.75
C ALA A 115 32.45 -32.32 8.84
N ASN A 116 31.87 -32.58 9.97
CA ASN A 116 31.92 -31.65 11.10
C ASN A 116 32.79 -32.17 12.20
#